data_a693daca8f323e851ce757a0639e9fdf
#
_entry.id   a693daca8f323e851ce757a0639e9fdf
#
_cell.length_a   1.000
_cell.length_b   1.000
_cell.length_c   1.000
_cell.angle_alpha   90.00
_cell.angle_beta   90.00
_cell.angle_gamma   90.00
#
_symmetry.space_group_name_H-M   'P 1'
#
loop_
_entity.id
_entity.type
_entity.pdbx_description
1 polymer ?
#
loop_
_entity_poly.entity_id
_entity_poly.type
_entity_poly.pdbx_seq_one_letter_code
_entity_poly.pdbx_strand_id
1 'polypeptide(L)'
;MNSFYSIVLAAAVAAAPPLSEYSRYESLDNTKVAYGMGVETDSNNRPLGAIRAQKQYGGMGGQFIGGSEEKRLWLTFDEGYENGCTADILDTLKEKNVRAVFFVTYDYCKRNPELVRRMIAEGHTVGNHTWSHPSLPDCSPDELYSELSLLHDYVKKEFGYGMYVMRPPMGEFSERVLACAKDLGYTTVLWSFAYPDWDVNNQPDKDAAFKKITGKTHNGAVYLLHAVSETNSAILGDVLDFWKDSGYSVSPM
;
A
#
# COMPACT_ATOMS: atom_id res chain seq x y z
N MET A 1 -44.22 -12.09 60.15
CA MET A 1 -44.42 -11.11 59.06
C MET A 1 -43.20 -11.16 58.19
N ASN A 2 -43.25 -11.95 57.12
CA ASN A 2 -42.15 -12.08 56.15
C ASN A 2 -42.50 -11.23 54.92
N SER A 3 -41.75 -10.15 54.71
CA SER A 3 -41.89 -9.28 53.55
C SER A 3 -41.01 -9.82 52.43
N PHE A 4 -41.63 -10.32 51.36
CA PHE A 4 -40.94 -10.70 50.11
C PHE A 4 -40.75 -9.43 49.29
N TYR A 5 -39.52 -9.00 49.13
CA TYR A 5 -39.14 -8.00 48.12
C TYR A 5 -38.98 -8.70 46.75
N SER A 6 -39.93 -8.45 45.85
CA SER A 6 -39.82 -8.83 44.47
C SER A 6 -38.83 -7.86 43.76
N ILE A 7 -37.68 -8.38 43.39
CA ILE A 7 -36.73 -7.66 42.51
C ILE A 7 -37.25 -7.79 41.09
N VAL A 8 -37.80 -6.70 40.54
CA VAL A 8 -38.10 -6.60 39.10
C VAL A 8 -36.80 -6.33 38.37
N LEU A 9 -36.26 -7.37 37.72
CA LEU A 9 -35.13 -7.21 36.82
C LEU A 9 -35.65 -6.53 35.52
N ALA A 10 -35.44 -5.24 35.39
CA ALA A 10 -35.64 -4.55 34.13
C ALA A 10 -34.54 -5.01 33.14
N ALA A 11 -34.94 -5.85 32.19
CA ALA A 11 -34.07 -6.15 31.05
C ALA A 11 -33.87 -4.87 30.24
N ALA A 12 -32.66 -4.31 30.30
CA ALA A 12 -32.26 -3.25 29.41
C ALA A 12 -32.27 -3.83 27.99
N VAL A 13 -33.26 -3.47 27.19
CA VAL A 13 -33.22 -3.68 25.73
C VAL A 13 -32.02 -2.84 25.24
N ALA A 14 -30.93 -3.53 24.93
CA ALA A 14 -29.82 -2.88 24.24
C ALA A 14 -30.41 -2.29 22.95
N ALA A 15 -30.38 -0.96 22.84
CA ALA A 15 -30.71 -0.28 21.59
C ALA A 15 -29.80 -0.88 20.52
N ALA A 16 -30.39 -1.26 19.36
CA ALA A 16 -29.59 -1.62 18.19
C ALA A 16 -28.54 -0.53 17.98
N PRO A 17 -27.29 -0.87 17.72
CA PRO A 17 -26.28 0.14 17.42
C PRO A 17 -26.84 1.04 16.32
N PRO A 18 -26.64 2.36 16.38
CA PRO A 18 -27.06 3.24 15.31
C PRO A 18 -26.52 2.66 13.99
N LEU A 19 -27.34 2.72 12.93
CA LEU A 19 -26.91 2.35 11.57
C LEU A 19 -25.51 2.91 11.38
N SER A 20 -24.54 2.03 11.09
CA SER A 20 -23.13 2.42 11.18
C SER A 20 -22.93 3.68 10.35
N GLU A 21 -22.11 4.57 10.83
CA GLU A 21 -21.71 5.79 10.11
C GLU A 21 -21.18 5.46 8.70
N TYR A 22 -20.85 4.18 8.47
CA TYR A 22 -20.32 3.62 7.24
C TYR A 22 -21.36 3.05 6.29
N SER A 23 -22.65 3.04 6.66
CA SER A 23 -23.75 2.60 5.79
C SER A 23 -23.82 3.40 4.49
N ARG A 24 -23.26 4.62 4.46
CA ARG A 24 -23.12 5.43 3.24
C ARG A 24 -22.34 4.72 2.12
N TYR A 25 -21.43 3.81 2.46
CA TYR A 25 -20.65 3.05 1.49
C TYR A 25 -21.42 1.87 0.89
N GLU A 26 -22.54 1.45 1.47
CA GLU A 26 -23.37 0.34 0.95
C GLU A 26 -23.96 0.65 -0.42
N SER A 27 -24.25 1.93 -0.70
CA SER A 27 -24.82 2.36 -1.98
C SER A 27 -23.81 2.52 -3.11
N LEU A 28 -22.51 2.44 -2.82
CA LEU A 28 -21.45 2.57 -3.81
C LEU A 28 -21.19 1.25 -4.54
N ASP A 29 -20.74 1.34 -5.79
CA ASP A 29 -20.34 0.15 -6.56
C ASP A 29 -19.20 -0.57 -5.85
N ASN A 30 -19.45 -1.85 -5.55
CA ASN A 30 -18.47 -2.74 -4.92
C ASN A 30 -18.02 -3.86 -5.86
N THR A 31 -18.22 -3.69 -7.15
CA THR A 31 -17.65 -4.60 -8.15
C THR A 31 -16.13 -4.65 -7.99
N LYS A 32 -15.63 -5.86 -7.67
CA LYS A 32 -14.19 -6.08 -7.46
C LYS A 32 -13.41 -5.84 -8.74
N VAL A 33 -12.43 -4.97 -8.66
CA VAL A 33 -11.39 -4.78 -9.66
C VAL A 33 -10.12 -5.48 -9.17
N ALA A 34 -9.72 -6.57 -9.81
CA ALA A 34 -8.41 -7.19 -9.63
C ALA A 34 -7.43 -6.47 -10.59
N TYR A 35 -6.67 -5.54 -10.03
CA TYR A 35 -5.85 -4.64 -10.85
C TYR A 35 -4.58 -5.29 -11.37
N GLY A 36 -4.30 -5.03 -12.64
CA GLY A 36 -3.03 -5.30 -13.29
C GLY A 36 -2.74 -4.23 -14.34
N MET A 37 -1.49 -3.74 -14.41
CA MET A 37 -1.09 -2.71 -15.38
C MET A 37 -1.15 -3.19 -16.84
N GLY A 38 -1.31 -4.52 -17.08
CA GLY A 38 -1.26 -5.12 -18.41
C GLY A 38 0.17 -5.20 -18.98
N VAL A 39 0.29 -5.67 -20.21
CA VAL A 39 1.58 -5.83 -20.91
C VAL A 39 1.80 -4.81 -22.00
N GLU A 40 0.71 -4.22 -22.51
CA GLU A 40 0.76 -3.22 -23.58
C GLU A 40 1.24 -1.87 -23.07
N THR A 41 2.10 -1.20 -23.82
CA THR A 41 2.63 0.12 -23.49
C THR A 41 2.42 1.12 -24.63
N ASP A 42 2.44 2.40 -24.30
CA ASP A 42 2.55 3.47 -25.30
C ASP A 42 3.99 3.58 -25.85
N SER A 43 4.23 4.55 -26.73
CA SER A 43 5.55 4.82 -27.32
C SER A 43 6.62 5.23 -26.31
N ASN A 44 6.22 5.61 -25.09
CA ASN A 44 7.09 6.03 -23.99
C ASN A 44 7.24 4.94 -22.92
N ASN A 45 6.92 3.69 -23.26
CA ASN A 45 6.99 2.52 -22.38
C ASN A 45 6.02 2.57 -21.18
N ARG A 46 5.00 3.43 -21.20
CA ARG A 46 4.02 3.59 -20.12
C ARG A 46 2.88 2.59 -20.30
N PRO A 47 2.55 1.77 -19.32
CA PRO A 47 1.52 0.74 -19.43
C PRO A 47 0.14 1.32 -19.72
N LEU A 48 -0.52 0.85 -20.77
CA LEU A 48 -1.85 1.33 -21.15
C LEU A 48 -2.91 1.01 -20.11
N GLY A 49 -2.77 -0.11 -19.38
CA GLY A 49 -3.66 -0.46 -18.28
C GLY A 49 -3.57 0.53 -17.13
N ALA A 50 -2.36 0.97 -16.75
CA ALA A 50 -2.17 1.97 -15.70
C ALA A 50 -2.71 3.35 -16.13
N ILE A 51 -2.50 3.74 -17.40
CA ILE A 51 -3.05 4.99 -17.95
C ILE A 51 -4.58 4.97 -17.92
N ARG A 52 -5.22 3.87 -18.35
CA ARG A 52 -6.68 3.73 -18.31
C ARG A 52 -7.21 3.79 -16.88
N ALA A 53 -6.58 3.06 -15.95
CA ALA A 53 -6.98 3.07 -14.54
C ALA A 53 -6.81 4.46 -13.91
N GLN A 54 -5.72 5.17 -14.20
CA GLN A 54 -5.52 6.54 -13.72
C GLN A 54 -6.60 7.49 -14.24
N LYS A 55 -7.00 7.36 -15.51
CA LYS A 55 -8.07 8.16 -16.09
C LYS A 55 -9.43 7.87 -15.44
N GLN A 56 -9.71 6.59 -15.15
CA GLN A 56 -10.99 6.15 -14.57
C GLN A 56 -11.10 6.47 -13.08
N TYR A 57 -10.07 6.18 -12.30
CA TYR A 57 -10.14 6.18 -10.84
C TYR A 57 -9.32 7.29 -10.17
N GLY A 58 -8.54 8.06 -10.94
CA GLY A 58 -7.73 9.14 -10.38
C GLY A 58 -8.55 10.20 -9.65
N GLY A 59 -9.74 10.57 -10.16
CA GLY A 59 -10.67 11.48 -9.52
C GLY A 59 -11.25 10.96 -8.19
N MET A 60 -11.20 9.65 -7.97
CA MET A 60 -11.65 8.97 -6.75
C MET A 60 -10.53 8.79 -5.72
N GLY A 61 -9.36 9.39 -5.93
CA GLY A 61 -8.21 9.27 -5.03
C GLY A 61 -7.26 8.11 -5.37
N GLY A 62 -7.40 7.49 -6.54
CA GLY A 62 -6.47 6.45 -7.02
C GLY A 62 -5.24 7.04 -7.71
N GLN A 63 -4.06 6.48 -7.43
CA GLN A 63 -2.77 6.79 -8.07
C GLN A 63 -2.22 5.51 -8.67
N PHE A 64 -2.18 5.41 -9.99
CA PHE A 64 -1.72 4.21 -10.73
C PHE A 64 -0.44 4.48 -11.52
N ILE A 65 -0.29 5.71 -12.01
CA ILE A 65 0.84 6.20 -12.77
C ILE A 65 0.89 7.73 -12.66
N GLY A 66 2.06 8.31 -12.68
CA GLY A 66 2.24 9.76 -12.68
C GLY A 66 2.17 10.40 -14.07
N GLY A 67 2.51 11.68 -14.13
CA GLY A 67 2.59 12.46 -15.36
C GLY A 67 3.65 11.92 -16.34
N SER A 68 3.49 12.24 -17.63
CA SER A 68 4.40 11.83 -18.70
C SER A 68 5.56 12.80 -18.93
N GLU A 69 5.45 14.01 -18.39
CA GLU A 69 6.33 15.13 -18.76
C GLU A 69 7.66 15.11 -18.01
N GLU A 70 7.71 14.49 -16.82
CA GLU A 70 8.88 14.49 -15.96
C GLU A 70 9.48 13.10 -15.81
N LYS A 71 10.81 13.00 -15.86
CA LYS A 71 11.55 11.80 -15.48
C LYS A 71 11.54 11.61 -13.95
N ARG A 72 10.35 11.40 -13.42
CA ARG A 72 10.09 11.13 -12.01
C ARG A 72 9.48 9.76 -11.87
N LEU A 73 9.87 9.03 -10.85
CA LEU A 73 9.25 7.76 -10.48
C LEU A 73 9.14 7.62 -8.95
N TRP A 74 8.29 6.69 -8.53
CA TRP A 74 8.12 6.32 -7.12
C TRP A 74 8.52 4.86 -6.95
N LEU A 75 9.41 4.64 -6.01
CA LEU A 75 9.81 3.31 -5.58
C LEU A 75 8.98 2.92 -4.36
N THR A 76 8.27 1.81 -4.43
CA THR A 76 7.39 1.37 -3.35
C THR A 76 7.60 -0.11 -3.04
N PHE A 77 7.50 -0.45 -1.75
CA PHE A 77 7.62 -1.80 -1.23
C PHE A 77 6.37 -2.19 -0.46
N ASP A 78 5.88 -3.41 -0.65
CA ASP A 78 4.84 -3.99 0.17
C ASP A 78 5.48 -4.90 1.23
N GLU A 79 5.10 -4.67 2.51
CA GLU A 79 5.69 -5.26 3.71
C GLU A 79 4.64 -6.07 4.47
N GLY A 80 4.45 -7.32 4.08
CA GLY A 80 3.58 -8.26 4.78
C GLY A 80 4.32 -9.03 5.89
N TYR A 81 5.56 -9.41 5.65
CA TYR A 81 6.46 -10.10 6.59
C TYR A 81 7.92 -9.77 6.27
N GLU A 82 8.84 -10.06 7.21
CA GLU A 82 10.27 -9.80 7.08
C GLU A 82 11.02 -11.10 6.70
N ASN A 83 11.99 -10.98 5.77
CA ASN A 83 12.87 -12.06 5.35
C ASN A 83 14.38 -11.71 5.49
N GLY A 84 14.70 -10.73 6.31
CA GLY A 84 16.08 -10.30 6.56
C GLY A 84 16.62 -9.27 5.57
N CYS A 85 15.83 -8.83 4.56
CA CYS A 85 16.32 -7.96 3.49
C CYS A 85 16.02 -6.49 3.69
N THR A 86 15.00 -6.13 4.50
CA THR A 86 14.54 -4.73 4.64
C THR A 86 15.63 -3.82 5.20
N ALA A 87 16.46 -4.32 6.12
CA ALA A 87 17.57 -3.54 6.68
C ALA A 87 18.60 -3.14 5.60
N ASP A 88 18.99 -4.07 4.74
CA ASP A 88 19.94 -3.84 3.64
C ASP A 88 19.35 -2.91 2.57
N ILE A 89 18.05 -3.03 2.28
CA ILE A 89 17.31 -2.12 1.39
C ILE A 89 17.36 -0.68 1.95
N LEU A 90 17.09 -0.51 3.24
CA LEU A 90 17.16 0.81 3.90
C LEU A 90 18.58 1.37 3.89
N ASP A 91 19.60 0.55 4.11
CA ASP A 91 21.02 0.95 4.02
C ASP A 91 21.35 1.47 2.61
N THR A 92 20.93 0.73 1.58
CA THR A 92 21.12 1.12 0.17
C THR A 92 20.40 2.42 -0.16
N LEU A 93 19.15 2.56 0.25
CA LEU A 93 18.37 3.79 0.03
C LEU A 93 19.02 5.00 0.69
N LYS A 94 19.54 4.82 1.91
CA LYS A 94 20.26 5.85 2.65
C LYS A 94 21.58 6.24 1.96
N GLU A 95 22.38 5.26 1.55
CA GLU A 95 23.64 5.48 0.80
C GLU A 95 23.39 6.28 -0.48
N LYS A 96 22.34 5.90 -1.23
CA LYS A 96 21.98 6.57 -2.50
C LYS A 96 21.19 7.86 -2.29
N ASN A 97 20.87 8.25 -1.04
CA ASN A 97 20.03 9.41 -0.69
C ASN A 97 18.67 9.38 -1.40
N VAL A 98 18.03 8.21 -1.43
CA VAL A 98 16.73 7.98 -2.05
C VAL A 98 15.68 7.70 -0.97
N ARG A 99 14.49 8.23 -1.14
CA ARG A 99 13.34 7.95 -0.29
C ARG A 99 12.32 7.12 -1.05
N ALA A 100 11.81 6.08 -0.40
CA ALA A 100 10.83 5.16 -0.93
C ALA A 100 9.52 5.20 -0.10
N VAL A 101 8.52 4.44 -0.54
CA VAL A 101 7.27 4.22 0.19
C VAL A 101 7.21 2.77 0.63
N PHE A 102 6.90 2.52 1.90
CA PHE A 102 6.73 1.18 2.46
C PHE A 102 5.29 1.00 2.92
N PHE A 103 4.55 0.13 2.28
CA PHE A 103 3.18 -0.20 2.67
C PHE A 103 3.22 -1.37 3.66
N VAL A 104 2.94 -1.07 4.93
CA VAL A 104 3.10 -2.00 6.05
C VAL A 104 1.76 -2.53 6.52
N THR A 105 1.72 -3.82 6.89
CA THR A 105 0.59 -4.43 7.60
C THR A 105 0.75 -4.27 9.12
N TYR A 106 -0.32 -4.53 9.88
CA TYR A 106 -0.23 -4.55 11.36
C TYR A 106 0.77 -5.61 11.86
N ASP A 107 0.72 -6.82 11.30
CA ASP A 107 1.61 -7.90 11.73
C ASP A 107 3.08 -7.54 11.49
N TYR A 108 3.39 -6.92 10.36
CA TYR A 108 4.72 -6.39 10.08
C TYR A 108 5.16 -5.35 11.10
N CYS A 109 4.32 -4.34 11.36
CA CYS A 109 4.62 -3.28 12.33
C CYS A 109 4.87 -3.82 13.73
N LYS A 110 4.07 -4.80 14.15
CA LYS A 110 4.15 -5.42 15.47
C LYS A 110 5.41 -6.26 15.64
N ARG A 111 5.82 -6.99 14.60
CA ARG A 111 6.99 -7.88 14.65
C ARG A 111 8.30 -7.15 14.42
N ASN A 112 8.28 -6.08 13.64
CA ASN A 112 9.48 -5.37 13.19
C ASN A 112 9.43 -3.86 13.52
N PRO A 113 9.12 -3.47 14.78
CA PRO A 113 8.91 -2.07 15.13
C PRO A 113 10.15 -1.20 14.89
N GLU A 114 11.35 -1.77 15.00
CA GLU A 114 12.60 -1.04 14.78
C GLU A 114 12.81 -0.69 13.29
N LEU A 115 12.40 -1.57 12.38
CA LEU A 115 12.45 -1.28 10.95
C LEU A 115 11.46 -0.17 10.58
N VAL A 116 10.24 -0.19 11.14
CA VAL A 116 9.26 0.88 10.92
C VAL A 116 9.76 2.22 11.49
N ARG A 117 10.35 2.24 12.70
CA ARG A 117 10.98 3.45 13.26
C ARG A 117 12.09 3.96 12.35
N ARG A 118 12.89 3.05 11.81
CA ARG A 118 13.96 3.38 10.90
C ARG A 118 13.45 3.97 9.58
N MET A 119 12.41 3.38 8.97
CA MET A 119 11.75 3.93 7.78
C MET A 119 11.32 5.39 8.00
N ILE A 120 10.65 5.65 9.11
CA ILE A 120 10.17 7.00 9.47
C ILE A 120 11.34 7.96 9.71
N ALA A 121 12.34 7.55 10.49
CA ALA A 121 13.49 8.38 10.87
C ALA A 121 14.38 8.74 9.66
N GLU A 122 14.48 7.86 8.66
CA GLU A 122 15.23 8.09 7.43
C GLU A 122 14.40 8.85 6.36
N GLY A 123 13.16 9.23 6.70
CA GLY A 123 12.30 10.09 5.87
C GLY A 123 11.58 9.37 4.74
N HIS A 124 11.44 8.06 4.84
CA HIS A 124 10.57 7.29 3.94
C HIS A 124 9.10 7.54 4.26
N THR A 125 8.23 7.33 3.28
CA THR A 125 6.78 7.32 3.51
C THR A 125 6.36 5.94 3.98
N VAL A 126 5.67 5.87 5.13
CA VAL A 126 5.03 4.64 5.60
C VAL A 126 3.56 4.69 5.23
N GLY A 127 3.11 3.75 4.42
CA GLY A 127 1.74 3.63 3.93
C GLY A 127 0.97 2.49 4.58
N ASN A 128 -0.35 2.58 4.54
CA ASN A 128 -1.27 1.60 5.10
C ASN A 128 -1.48 0.44 4.11
N HIS A 129 -1.13 -0.79 4.53
CA HIS A 129 -1.39 -2.01 3.76
C HIS A 129 -2.41 -2.91 4.45
N THR A 130 -3.34 -2.30 5.19
CA THR A 130 -4.43 -2.88 5.98
C THR A 130 -3.98 -3.60 7.25
N TRP A 131 -4.95 -3.84 8.13
CA TRP A 131 -4.71 -4.52 9.40
C TRP A 131 -4.38 -6.02 9.22
N SER A 132 -5.20 -6.74 8.46
CA SER A 132 -5.10 -8.20 8.30
C SER A 132 -4.89 -8.70 6.87
N HIS A 133 -4.68 -7.78 5.92
CA HIS A 133 -4.40 -8.07 4.51
C HIS A 133 -5.54 -8.81 3.77
N PRO A 134 -6.83 -8.43 3.91
CA PRO A 134 -7.93 -9.05 3.20
C PRO A 134 -8.10 -8.50 1.79
N SER A 135 -8.93 -9.17 0.98
CA SER A 135 -9.53 -8.56 -0.20
C SER A 135 -10.54 -7.51 0.25
N LEU A 136 -10.22 -6.23 0.17
CA LEU A 136 -11.06 -5.15 0.69
C LEU A 136 -12.47 -5.09 0.07
N PRO A 137 -12.70 -5.41 -1.24
CA PRO A 137 -14.04 -5.50 -1.77
C PRO A 137 -14.92 -6.60 -1.15
N ASP A 138 -14.31 -7.63 -0.53
CA ASP A 138 -15.05 -8.71 0.13
C ASP A 138 -15.45 -8.35 1.58
N CYS A 139 -14.94 -7.24 2.11
CA CYS A 139 -15.27 -6.73 3.42
C CYS A 139 -16.62 -5.99 3.43
N SER A 140 -17.35 -6.08 4.55
CA SER A 140 -18.45 -5.17 4.83
C SER A 140 -17.93 -3.74 4.99
N PRO A 141 -18.79 -2.70 4.90
CA PRO A 141 -18.36 -1.32 5.13
C PRO A 141 -17.65 -1.09 6.47
N ASP A 142 -18.12 -1.73 7.54
CA ASP A 142 -17.53 -1.62 8.88
C ASP A 142 -16.16 -2.31 8.97
N GLU A 143 -16.02 -3.49 8.35
CA GLU A 143 -14.74 -4.20 8.27
C GLU A 143 -13.74 -3.41 7.43
N LEU A 144 -14.17 -2.88 6.25
CA LEU A 144 -13.34 -2.05 5.39
C LEU A 144 -12.79 -0.83 6.15
N TYR A 145 -13.66 -0.10 6.85
CA TYR A 145 -13.23 1.03 7.67
C TYR A 145 -12.24 0.59 8.76
N SER A 146 -12.54 -0.52 9.44
CA SER A 146 -11.70 -1.05 10.52
C SER A 146 -10.32 -1.47 10.03
N GLU A 147 -10.23 -2.13 8.86
CA GLU A 147 -8.95 -2.53 8.26
C GLU A 147 -8.00 -1.34 8.02
N LEU A 148 -8.54 -0.19 7.69
CA LEU A 148 -7.73 1.01 7.45
C LEU A 148 -7.49 1.83 8.73
N SER A 149 -8.53 2.03 9.56
CA SER A 149 -8.44 2.90 10.73
C SER A 149 -7.64 2.28 11.87
N LEU A 150 -7.82 0.98 12.16
CA LEU A 150 -7.09 0.32 13.22
C LEU A 150 -5.57 0.36 13.01
N LEU A 151 -5.11 0.13 11.78
CA LEU A 151 -3.69 0.23 11.48
C LEU A 151 -3.20 1.68 11.57
N HIS A 152 -3.98 2.64 11.07
CA HIS A 152 -3.65 4.06 11.21
C HIS A 152 -3.44 4.46 12.66
N ASP A 153 -4.40 4.11 13.52
CA ASP A 153 -4.37 4.46 14.94
C ASP A 153 -3.21 3.77 15.67
N TYR A 154 -2.92 2.52 15.32
CA TYR A 154 -1.78 1.79 15.84
C TYR A 154 -0.46 2.48 15.48
N VAL A 155 -0.25 2.79 14.19
CA VAL A 155 0.99 3.45 13.72
C VAL A 155 1.13 4.84 14.32
N LYS A 156 0.04 5.61 14.41
CA LYS A 156 0.04 6.92 15.06
C LYS A 156 0.37 6.84 16.54
N LYS A 157 -0.19 5.86 17.25
CA LYS A 157 0.04 5.66 18.69
C LYS A 157 1.45 5.16 18.98
N GLU A 158 1.92 4.17 18.24
CA GLU A 158 3.19 3.48 18.51
C GLU A 158 4.41 4.23 17.99
N PHE A 159 4.26 4.92 16.84
CA PHE A 159 5.38 5.56 16.14
C PHE A 159 5.23 7.08 16.00
N GLY A 160 4.10 7.67 16.40
CA GLY A 160 3.84 9.10 16.26
C GLY A 160 3.66 9.56 14.81
N TYR A 161 3.39 8.61 13.87
CA TYR A 161 3.35 8.88 12.44
C TYR A 161 1.93 8.77 11.88
N GLY A 162 1.49 9.78 11.14
CA GLY A 162 0.20 9.77 10.43
C GLY A 162 0.37 9.30 8.99
N MET A 163 -0.26 8.20 8.64
CA MET A 163 -0.25 7.67 7.27
C MET A 163 -1.26 8.43 6.40
N TYR A 164 -0.90 8.70 5.14
CA TYR A 164 -1.71 9.42 4.15
C TYR A 164 -1.77 8.74 2.78
N VAL A 165 -1.09 7.62 2.63
CA VAL A 165 -1.19 6.74 1.46
C VAL A 165 -1.56 5.34 1.91
N MET A 166 -2.32 4.62 1.09
CA MET A 166 -2.64 3.22 1.30
C MET A 166 -2.49 2.42 0.03
N ARG A 167 -2.28 1.12 0.15
CA ARG A 167 -2.33 0.18 -0.97
C ARG A 167 -3.25 -0.98 -0.60
N PRO A 168 -4.27 -1.26 -1.44
CA PRO A 168 -5.13 -2.41 -1.20
C PRO A 168 -4.34 -3.70 -1.43
N PRO A 169 -4.50 -4.70 -0.55
CA PRO A 169 -3.91 -6.02 -0.73
C PRO A 169 -4.23 -6.61 -2.11
N MET A 170 -3.27 -7.32 -2.71
CA MET A 170 -3.42 -7.98 -4.02
C MET A 170 -3.77 -7.03 -5.17
N GLY A 171 -3.82 -5.71 -4.94
CA GLY A 171 -4.33 -4.75 -5.91
C GLY A 171 -5.84 -4.85 -6.14
N GLU A 172 -6.57 -5.46 -5.21
CA GLU A 172 -8.02 -5.61 -5.29
C GLU A 172 -8.74 -4.45 -4.64
N PHE A 173 -9.53 -3.74 -5.42
CA PHE A 173 -10.31 -2.59 -4.96
C PHE A 173 -11.69 -2.50 -5.63
N SER A 174 -12.49 -1.55 -5.20
CA SER A 174 -13.77 -1.15 -5.80
C SER A 174 -13.94 0.37 -5.62
N GLU A 175 -14.97 0.95 -6.23
CA GLU A 175 -15.30 2.37 -5.98
C GLU A 175 -15.62 2.62 -4.51
N ARG A 176 -16.26 1.66 -3.84
CA ARG A 176 -16.49 1.67 -2.39
C ARG A 176 -15.19 1.78 -1.60
N VAL A 177 -14.19 0.96 -1.94
CA VAL A 177 -12.88 0.96 -1.29
C VAL A 177 -12.17 2.31 -1.49
N LEU A 178 -12.18 2.84 -2.71
CA LEU A 178 -11.57 4.14 -3.01
C LEU A 178 -12.25 5.28 -2.23
N ALA A 179 -13.57 5.28 -2.15
CA ALA A 179 -14.33 6.29 -1.42
C ALA A 179 -14.02 6.25 0.08
N CYS A 180 -14.03 5.06 0.70
CA CYS A 180 -13.69 4.90 2.10
C CYS A 180 -12.27 5.36 2.41
N ALA A 181 -11.30 4.95 1.59
CA ALA A 181 -9.90 5.36 1.75
C ALA A 181 -9.76 6.89 1.61
N LYS A 182 -10.39 7.50 0.62
CA LYS A 182 -10.37 8.96 0.41
C LYS A 182 -10.99 9.73 1.57
N ASP A 183 -12.10 9.27 2.12
CA ASP A 183 -12.77 9.89 3.28
C ASP A 183 -11.91 9.80 4.55
N LEU A 184 -11.09 8.75 4.68
CA LEU A 184 -10.07 8.62 5.72
C LEU A 184 -8.79 9.43 5.44
N GLY A 185 -8.75 10.20 4.34
CA GLY A 185 -7.63 11.05 3.97
C GLY A 185 -6.50 10.34 3.23
N TYR A 186 -6.74 9.14 2.69
CA TYR A 186 -5.74 8.41 1.93
C TYR A 186 -5.77 8.70 0.43
N THR A 187 -4.58 8.72 -0.17
CA THR A 187 -4.41 8.40 -1.59
C THR A 187 -4.22 6.90 -1.72
N THR A 188 -5.03 6.25 -2.57
CA THR A 188 -4.91 4.80 -2.85
C THR A 188 -3.89 4.60 -3.97
N VAL A 189 -2.74 3.97 -3.65
CA VAL A 189 -1.60 3.83 -4.55
C VAL A 189 -1.52 2.42 -5.10
N LEU A 190 -1.67 2.29 -6.41
CA LEU A 190 -1.40 1.06 -7.16
C LEU A 190 -0.02 1.21 -7.84
N TRP A 191 0.21 0.54 -8.97
CA TRP A 191 1.51 0.49 -9.64
C TRP A 191 1.40 0.56 -11.16
N SER A 192 2.47 0.95 -11.81
CA SER A 192 2.63 0.82 -13.26
C SER A 192 3.78 -0.13 -13.63
N PHE A 193 4.47 -0.67 -12.62
CA PHE A 193 5.41 -1.77 -12.77
C PHE A 193 5.31 -2.69 -11.55
N ALA A 194 5.24 -3.98 -11.80
CA ALA A 194 5.40 -5.06 -10.82
C ALA A 194 5.92 -6.31 -11.52
N TYR A 195 6.53 -7.19 -10.76
CA TYR A 195 6.93 -8.52 -11.25
C TYR A 195 6.93 -9.52 -10.09
N PRO A 196 6.91 -10.83 -10.35
CA PRO A 196 6.92 -11.85 -9.30
C PRO A 196 8.26 -11.85 -8.56
N ASP A 197 8.31 -11.25 -7.37
CA ASP A 197 9.50 -11.12 -6.52
C ASP A 197 9.23 -11.51 -5.05
N TRP A 198 7.97 -11.81 -4.73
CA TRP A 198 7.50 -12.09 -3.37
C TRP A 198 7.74 -13.54 -2.90
N ASP A 199 7.95 -14.49 -3.83
CA ASP A 199 8.20 -15.88 -3.46
C ASP A 199 9.64 -16.06 -3.04
N VAL A 200 9.89 -16.12 -1.73
CA VAL A 200 11.23 -16.26 -1.15
C VAL A 200 11.94 -17.56 -1.54
N ASN A 201 11.17 -18.59 -1.97
CA ASN A 201 11.70 -19.88 -2.41
C ASN A 201 11.99 -19.94 -3.92
N ASN A 202 11.53 -18.94 -4.67
CA ASN A 202 11.67 -18.89 -6.13
C ASN A 202 12.05 -17.47 -6.57
N GLN A 203 13.22 -17.02 -6.13
CA GLN A 203 13.71 -15.68 -6.45
C GLN A 203 14.15 -15.57 -7.91
N PRO A 204 13.83 -14.45 -8.59
CA PRO A 204 14.31 -14.20 -9.94
C PRO A 204 15.83 -14.12 -10.00
N ASP A 205 16.40 -14.52 -11.15
CA ASP A 205 17.81 -14.25 -11.44
C ASP A 205 18.13 -12.75 -11.41
N LYS A 206 19.25 -12.36 -10.82
CA LYS A 206 19.62 -10.94 -10.59
C LYS A 206 19.73 -10.15 -11.88
N ASP A 207 20.39 -10.70 -12.91
CA ASP A 207 20.57 -10.03 -14.19
C ASP A 207 19.25 -9.91 -14.93
N ALA A 208 18.42 -10.94 -14.88
CA ALA A 208 17.06 -10.91 -15.46
C ALA A 208 16.16 -9.90 -14.77
N ALA A 209 16.20 -9.83 -13.43
CA ALA A 209 15.45 -8.86 -12.64
C ALA A 209 15.90 -7.42 -12.93
N PHE A 210 17.21 -7.16 -12.93
CA PHE A 210 17.77 -5.85 -13.28
C PHE A 210 17.31 -5.40 -14.68
N LYS A 211 17.47 -6.26 -15.70
CA LYS A 211 17.02 -5.96 -17.06
C LYS A 211 15.52 -5.71 -17.15
N LYS A 212 14.73 -6.46 -16.37
CA LYS A 212 13.28 -6.31 -16.35
C LYS A 212 12.85 -4.99 -15.72
N ILE A 213 13.42 -4.62 -14.57
CA ILE A 213 13.14 -3.38 -13.86
C ILE A 213 13.55 -2.18 -14.73
N THR A 214 14.80 -2.17 -15.19
CA THR A 214 15.36 -1.03 -15.95
C THR A 214 14.76 -0.91 -17.34
N GLY A 215 14.51 -2.03 -18.04
CA GLY A 215 13.90 -2.06 -19.36
C GLY A 215 12.43 -1.62 -19.40
N LYS A 216 11.77 -1.51 -18.22
CA LYS A 216 10.39 -1.02 -18.10
C LYS A 216 10.31 0.38 -17.46
N THR A 217 11.44 1.05 -17.32
CA THR A 217 11.47 2.43 -16.81
C THR A 217 10.70 3.38 -17.74
N HIS A 218 9.86 4.20 -17.13
CA HIS A 218 9.04 5.19 -17.84
C HIS A 218 8.72 6.39 -16.96
N ASN A 219 8.36 7.51 -17.55
CA ASN A 219 7.98 8.72 -16.83
C ASN A 219 6.72 8.49 -16.02
N GLY A 220 6.75 8.92 -14.77
CA GLY A 220 5.64 8.73 -13.84
C GLY A 220 5.48 7.31 -13.32
N ALA A 221 6.51 6.45 -13.43
CA ALA A 221 6.42 5.06 -12.98
C ALA A 221 6.17 4.97 -11.46
N VAL A 222 5.26 4.09 -11.08
CA VAL A 222 5.07 3.61 -9.70
C VAL A 222 5.52 2.16 -9.67
N TYR A 223 6.68 1.92 -9.09
CA TYR A 223 7.25 0.57 -8.95
C TYR A 223 6.71 -0.11 -7.71
N LEU A 224 6.11 -1.28 -7.87
CA LEU A 224 5.82 -2.20 -6.77
C LEU A 224 6.91 -3.26 -6.73
N LEU A 225 7.64 -3.30 -5.64
CA LEU A 225 8.58 -4.35 -5.26
C LEU A 225 8.20 -4.91 -3.88
N HIS A 226 8.80 -6.04 -3.50
CA HIS A 226 8.62 -6.61 -2.16
C HIS A 226 10.00 -6.68 -1.47
N ALA A 227 10.07 -6.19 -0.24
CA ALA A 227 11.34 -6.16 0.49
C ALA A 227 11.80 -7.54 1.01
N VAL A 228 10.94 -8.55 0.92
CA VAL A 228 11.31 -9.95 1.20
C VAL A 228 12.24 -10.55 0.13
N SER A 229 12.44 -9.87 -1.00
CA SER A 229 13.22 -10.36 -2.13
C SER A 229 14.71 -10.15 -1.92
N GLU A 230 15.47 -11.23 -1.77
CA GLU A 230 16.93 -11.20 -1.76
C GLU A 230 17.50 -10.66 -3.07
N THR A 231 16.84 -10.95 -4.19
CA THR A 231 17.23 -10.42 -5.49
C THR A 231 17.09 -8.92 -5.55
N ASN A 232 15.92 -8.36 -5.11
CA ASN A 232 15.73 -6.92 -5.06
C ASN A 232 16.76 -6.24 -4.16
N SER A 233 16.97 -6.77 -2.97
CA SER A 233 17.97 -6.24 -2.03
C SER A 233 19.35 -6.17 -2.69
N ALA A 234 19.75 -7.25 -3.38
CA ALA A 234 21.07 -7.34 -3.98
C ALA A 234 21.31 -6.40 -5.18
N ILE A 235 20.26 -6.07 -5.97
CA ILE A 235 20.39 -5.27 -7.19
C ILE A 235 19.92 -3.82 -7.02
N LEU A 236 19.34 -3.46 -5.87
CA LEU A 236 18.71 -2.15 -5.68
C LEU A 236 19.69 -1.00 -5.95
N GLY A 237 20.92 -1.10 -5.47
CA GLY A 237 21.95 -0.09 -5.69
C GLY A 237 22.19 0.20 -7.17
N ASP A 238 22.36 -0.85 -7.96
CA ASP A 238 22.59 -0.76 -9.41
C ASP A 238 21.35 -0.19 -10.14
N VAL A 239 20.15 -0.57 -9.70
CA VAL A 239 18.90 -0.03 -10.25
C VAL A 239 18.76 1.47 -9.98
N LEU A 240 19.09 1.91 -8.77
CA LEU A 240 19.06 3.34 -8.42
C LEU A 240 20.09 4.15 -9.18
N ASP A 241 21.29 3.62 -9.39
CA ASP A 241 22.33 4.25 -10.20
C ASP A 241 21.89 4.35 -11.66
N PHE A 242 21.31 3.28 -12.22
CA PHE A 242 20.75 3.31 -13.59
C PHE A 242 19.69 4.39 -13.75
N TRP A 243 18.76 4.52 -12.83
CA TRP A 243 17.72 5.56 -12.90
C TRP A 243 18.32 6.96 -12.82
N LYS A 244 19.26 7.18 -11.91
CA LYS A 244 19.98 8.45 -11.77
C LYS A 244 20.73 8.83 -13.05
N ASP A 245 21.50 7.89 -13.61
CA ASP A 245 22.31 8.10 -14.82
C ASP A 245 21.42 8.31 -16.07
N SER A 246 20.24 7.72 -16.06
CA SER A 246 19.19 7.94 -17.07
C SER A 246 18.42 9.25 -16.86
N GLY A 247 18.76 10.03 -15.84
CA GLY A 247 18.17 11.33 -15.53
C GLY A 247 16.82 11.24 -14.78
N TYR A 248 16.48 10.10 -14.20
CA TYR A 248 15.28 9.97 -13.37
C TYR A 248 15.53 10.40 -11.93
N SER A 249 14.52 11.04 -11.34
CA SER A 249 14.44 11.27 -9.89
C SER A 249 13.47 10.28 -9.26
N VAL A 250 13.89 9.67 -8.14
CA VAL A 250 12.98 8.92 -7.27
C VAL A 250 12.46 9.87 -6.21
N SER A 251 11.13 9.98 -6.11
CA SER A 251 10.47 10.92 -5.20
C SER A 251 9.70 10.18 -4.11
N PRO A 252 9.60 10.74 -2.89
CA PRO A 252 8.59 10.31 -1.91
C PRO A 252 7.19 10.68 -2.42
N MET A 253 6.17 10.03 -1.91
CA MET A 253 4.77 10.42 -2.09
C MET A 253 4.34 11.41 -1.03
#